data_b930251dc6e29b642a3b3ee4ab2831ba
#
_entry.id   b930251dc6e29b642a3b3ee4ab2831ba
#
_cell.length_a   1.000
_cell.length_b   1.000
_cell.length_c   1.000
_cell.angle_alpha   90.00
_cell.angle_beta   90.00
_cell.angle_gamma   90.00
#
_symmetry.space_group_name_H-M   'P 1'
#
loop_
_entity.id
_entity.type
_entity.pdbx_description
1 polymer ?
#
loop_
_entity_poly.entity_id
_entity_poly.type
_entity_poly.pdbx_seq_one_letter_code
_entity_poly.pdbx_strand_id
1 'polypeptide(L)'
;MKLQDLLKNIQPVEIAGDVETEVTGVNIDSRKIKDSHLFVAMKGTQVDGHKFIPKAIELGAKSILCEDMPEEKVEGVTYVKVESTEDAVGKVATLFYGDPSK
;
A
#
# COMPACT_ATOMS: atom_id res chain seq x y z
N MET A 1 10.40 1.47 8.17
CA MET A 1 9.22 1.34 9.05
C MET A 1 8.47 0.08 8.70
N LYS A 2 7.98 -0.65 9.68
CA LYS A 2 7.24 -1.87 9.39
C LYS A 2 5.81 -1.54 8.97
N LEU A 3 5.25 -2.39 8.10
CA LEU A 3 3.89 -2.20 7.62
C LEU A 3 2.89 -2.13 8.77
N GLN A 4 3.06 -2.97 9.80
CA GLN A 4 2.15 -2.95 10.94
C GLN A 4 2.11 -1.59 11.63
N ASP A 5 3.22 -0.87 11.64
CA ASP A 5 3.27 0.47 12.24
C ASP A 5 2.49 1.49 11.40
N LEU A 6 2.47 1.30 10.10
CA LEU A 6 1.71 2.17 9.20
C LEU A 6 0.20 1.91 9.31
N LEU A 7 -0.19 0.74 9.77
CA LEU A 7 -1.59 0.37 9.89
C LEU A 7 -2.24 0.74 11.22
N LYS A 8 -1.48 1.33 12.14
CA LYS A 8 -1.99 1.67 13.48
C LYS A 8 -3.20 2.58 13.47
N ASN A 9 -3.23 3.55 12.54
CA ASN A 9 -4.34 4.50 12.45
C ASN A 9 -5.35 4.11 11.38
N ILE A 10 -5.22 2.93 10.84
CA ILE A 10 -6.08 2.40 9.79
C ILE A 10 -6.77 1.15 10.34
N GLN A 11 -8.02 0.97 9.94
CA GLN A 11 -8.76 -0.24 10.26
C GLN A 11 -8.91 -1.05 8.98
N PRO A 12 -7.95 -1.94 8.69
CA PRO A 12 -8.04 -2.72 7.46
C PRO A 12 -9.23 -3.70 7.53
N VAL A 13 -9.88 -3.87 6.39
CA VAL A 13 -10.97 -4.83 6.25
C VAL A 13 -10.42 -6.25 6.23
N GLU A 14 -9.27 -6.41 5.56
CA GLU A 14 -8.65 -7.72 5.41
C GLU A 14 -7.15 -7.53 5.19
N ILE A 15 -6.37 -8.45 5.72
CA ILE A 15 -4.93 -8.46 5.51
C ILE A 15 -4.53 -9.87 5.04
N ALA A 16 -3.76 -9.93 3.97
CA ALA A 16 -3.22 -11.19 3.45
C ALA A 16 -1.71 -11.06 3.35
N GLY A 17 -0.99 -11.76 4.22
CA GLY A 17 0.47 -11.75 4.24
C GLY A 17 1.02 -11.31 5.58
N ASP A 18 2.30 -10.96 5.59
CA ASP A 18 3.04 -10.62 6.80
C ASP A 18 3.09 -9.11 7.01
N VAL A 19 2.51 -8.64 8.12
CA VAL A 19 2.50 -7.21 8.45
C VAL A 19 3.84 -6.73 9.04
N GLU A 20 4.75 -7.63 9.32
CA GLU A 20 6.08 -7.26 9.81
C GLU A 20 7.03 -6.87 8.67
N THR A 21 6.57 -6.95 7.43
CA THR A 21 7.40 -6.57 6.29
C THR A 21 7.84 -5.11 6.38
N GLU A 22 9.07 -4.84 5.93
CA GLU A 22 9.64 -3.50 5.98
C GLU A 22 9.11 -2.66 4.82
N VAL A 23 8.76 -1.41 5.12
CA VAL A 23 8.32 -0.44 4.12
C VAL A 23 9.35 0.67 4.05
N THR A 24 9.96 0.85 2.87
CA THR A 24 11.00 1.86 2.66
C THR A 24 10.48 3.09 1.94
N GLY A 25 9.25 3.07 1.49
CA GLY A 25 8.63 4.21 0.84
C GLY A 25 7.16 3.93 0.56
N VAL A 26 6.38 4.99 0.36
CA VAL A 26 4.96 4.90 0.04
C VAL A 26 4.73 5.63 -1.26
N ASN A 27 4.05 5.00 -2.20
CA ASN A 27 3.79 5.64 -3.48
C ASN A 27 2.44 5.22 -4.05
N ILE A 28 1.78 6.14 -4.73
CA ILE A 28 0.51 5.87 -5.42
C ILE A 28 0.73 5.64 -6.92
N ASP A 29 1.94 5.89 -7.41
CA ASP A 29 2.29 5.73 -8.82
C ASP A 29 3.17 4.50 -8.98
N SER A 30 2.66 3.49 -9.69
CA SER A 30 3.40 2.25 -9.88
C SER A 30 4.74 2.45 -10.58
N ARG A 31 4.85 3.51 -11.40
CA ARG A 31 6.09 3.79 -12.13
C ARG A 31 7.22 4.28 -11.22
N LYS A 32 6.87 4.74 -10.02
CA LYS A 32 7.84 5.28 -9.06
C LYS A 32 8.16 4.29 -7.95
N ILE A 33 7.60 3.10 -8.01
CA ILE A 33 7.84 2.07 -7.00
C ILE A 33 9.28 1.59 -7.08
N LYS A 34 9.89 1.42 -5.90
CA LYS A 34 11.22 0.82 -5.75
C LYS A 34 11.11 -0.34 -4.78
N ASP A 35 12.24 -0.97 -4.49
CA ASP A 35 12.25 -2.14 -3.63
C ASP A 35 11.64 -1.87 -2.24
N SER A 36 10.80 -2.76 -1.79
CA SER A 36 10.13 -2.72 -0.48
C SER A 36 9.20 -1.53 -0.27
N HIS A 37 8.71 -0.92 -1.36
CA HIS A 37 7.73 0.15 -1.26
C HIS A 37 6.33 -0.40 -0.96
N LEU A 38 5.51 0.45 -0.33
CA LEU A 38 4.07 0.22 -0.23
C LEU A 38 3.41 0.92 -1.41
N PHE A 39 2.74 0.16 -2.24
CA PHE A 39 1.95 0.72 -3.34
C PHE A 39 0.51 0.88 -2.90
N VAL A 40 -0.04 2.07 -3.06
CA VAL A 40 -1.45 2.35 -2.74
C VAL A 40 -2.25 2.35 -4.04
N ALA A 41 -3.12 1.36 -4.18
CA ALA A 41 -3.95 1.21 -5.37
C ALA A 41 -5.18 2.12 -5.25
N MET A 42 -5.08 3.32 -5.80
CA MET A 42 -6.15 4.31 -5.74
C MET A 42 -7.15 4.10 -6.88
N LYS A 43 -8.43 4.22 -6.57
CA LYS A 43 -9.47 4.22 -7.60
C LYS A 43 -9.66 5.66 -8.09
N GLY A 44 -9.19 5.93 -9.31
CA GLY A 44 -9.38 7.23 -9.92
C GLY A 44 -10.64 7.27 -10.77
N THR A 45 -10.96 8.45 -11.28
CA THR A 45 -12.13 8.62 -12.16
C THR A 45 -11.90 8.05 -13.55
N GLN A 46 -10.65 8.04 -14.00
CA GLN A 46 -10.28 7.57 -15.34
C GLN A 46 -9.49 6.28 -15.31
N VAL A 47 -8.68 6.08 -14.28
CA VAL A 47 -7.79 4.93 -14.17
C VAL A 47 -7.93 4.33 -12.79
N ASP A 48 -8.09 3.02 -12.75
CA ASP A 48 -8.13 2.28 -11.50
C ASP A 48 -6.72 1.79 -11.18
N GLY A 49 -6.17 2.28 -10.07
CA GLY A 49 -4.83 1.91 -9.64
C GLY A 49 -4.65 0.42 -9.39
N HIS A 50 -5.76 -0.30 -9.17
CA HIS A 50 -5.69 -1.75 -8.96
C HIS A 50 -5.13 -2.49 -10.19
N LYS A 51 -5.25 -1.92 -11.36
CA LYS A 51 -4.68 -2.48 -12.60
C LYS A 51 -3.15 -2.50 -12.55
N PHE A 52 -2.56 -1.63 -11.75
CA PHE A 52 -1.12 -1.47 -11.69
C PHE A 52 -0.48 -2.25 -10.54
N ILE A 53 -1.27 -2.98 -9.76
CA ILE A 53 -0.73 -3.79 -8.67
C ILE A 53 0.36 -4.76 -9.17
N PRO A 54 0.14 -5.54 -10.25
CA PRO A 54 1.20 -6.43 -10.75
C PRO A 54 2.45 -5.67 -11.16
N LYS A 55 2.28 -4.49 -11.77
CA LYS A 55 3.40 -3.67 -12.19
C LYS A 55 4.21 -3.18 -11.00
N ALA A 56 3.52 -2.73 -9.95
CA ALA A 56 4.19 -2.27 -8.73
C ALA A 56 5.00 -3.41 -8.09
N ILE A 57 4.43 -4.60 -8.05
CA ILE A 57 5.11 -5.78 -7.50
C ILE A 57 6.36 -6.09 -8.33
N GLU A 58 6.23 -6.02 -9.65
CA GLU A 58 7.35 -6.25 -10.58
C GLU A 58 8.51 -5.28 -10.30
N LEU A 59 8.19 -4.06 -9.92
CA LEU A 59 9.19 -3.03 -9.63
C LEU A 59 9.76 -3.12 -8.21
N GLY A 60 9.20 -4.00 -7.37
CA GLY A 60 9.74 -4.24 -6.05
C GLY A 60 8.82 -3.99 -4.87
N ALA A 61 7.56 -3.64 -5.12
CA ALA A 61 6.61 -3.42 -4.02
C ALA A 61 6.43 -4.70 -3.22
N LYS A 62 6.53 -4.60 -1.91
CA LYS A 62 6.34 -5.72 -1.00
C LYS A 62 5.04 -5.62 -0.21
N SER A 63 4.36 -4.48 -0.30
CA SER A 63 3.12 -4.21 0.39
C SER A 63 2.17 -3.50 -0.55
N ILE A 64 0.91 -3.89 -0.53
CA ILE A 64 -0.13 -3.30 -1.38
C ILE A 64 -1.29 -2.88 -0.50
N LEU A 65 -1.70 -1.62 -0.62
CA LEU A 65 -2.89 -1.10 0.03
C LEU A 65 -3.96 -0.95 -1.04
N CYS A 66 -5.09 -1.59 -0.88
CA CYS A 66 -6.11 -1.66 -1.92
C CYS A 66 -7.52 -1.67 -1.35
N GLU A 67 -8.51 -1.42 -2.20
CA GLU A 67 -9.93 -1.54 -1.83
C GLU A 67 -10.49 -2.88 -2.27
N ASP A 68 -9.89 -3.47 -3.30
CA ASP A 68 -10.28 -4.79 -3.78
C ASP A 68 -9.06 -5.71 -3.78
N MET A 69 -9.18 -6.86 -3.14
CA MET A 69 -8.10 -7.84 -3.14
C MET A 69 -7.97 -8.46 -4.53
N PRO A 70 -6.75 -8.59 -5.07
CA PRO A 70 -6.57 -9.30 -6.33
C PRO A 70 -6.85 -10.79 -6.16
N GLU A 71 -7.32 -11.42 -7.23
CA GLU A 71 -7.59 -12.86 -7.21
C GLU A 71 -6.32 -13.66 -7.00
N GLU A 72 -5.26 -13.25 -7.66
CA GLU A 72 -3.95 -13.89 -7.52
C GLU A 72 -3.07 -13.03 -6.62
N LYS A 73 -2.55 -13.64 -5.57
CA LYS A 73 -1.66 -12.96 -4.65
C LYS A 73 -0.25 -13.52 -4.81
N VAL A 74 0.71 -12.62 -4.92
CA VAL A 74 2.12 -12.99 -5.08
C VAL A 74 2.70 -13.34 -3.72
N GLU A 75 3.40 -14.47 -3.65
CA GLU A 75 4.07 -14.90 -2.43
C GLU A 75 5.13 -13.86 -2.05
N GLY A 76 5.20 -13.55 -0.77
CA GLY A 76 6.14 -12.56 -0.27
C GLY A 76 5.63 -11.12 -0.29
N VAL A 77 4.43 -10.91 -0.83
CA VAL A 77 3.81 -9.59 -0.88
C VAL A 77 2.61 -9.58 0.07
N THR A 78 2.50 -8.52 0.85
CA THR A 78 1.40 -8.36 1.81
C THR A 78 0.33 -7.47 1.19
N TYR A 79 -0.90 -7.92 1.23
CA TYR A 79 -2.05 -7.19 0.69
C TYR A 79 -2.92 -6.72 1.85
N VAL A 80 -3.23 -5.42 1.88
CA VAL A 80 -4.08 -4.83 2.91
C VAL A 80 -5.30 -4.22 2.23
N LYS A 81 -6.47 -4.75 2.55
CA LYS A 81 -7.73 -4.24 2.02
C LYS A 81 -8.30 -3.22 2.99
N VAL A 82 -8.71 -2.07 2.47
CA VAL A 82 -9.34 -0.99 3.26
C VAL A 82 -10.61 -0.54 2.56
N GLU A 83 -11.47 0.17 3.29
CA GLU A 83 -12.70 0.70 2.72
C GLU A 83 -12.43 1.86 1.77
N SER A 84 -11.44 2.70 2.10
CA SER A 84 -11.07 3.85 1.28
C SER A 84 -9.57 4.00 1.26
N THR A 85 -8.97 3.77 0.09
CA THR A 85 -7.53 3.98 -0.08
C THR A 85 -7.17 5.45 -0.03
N GLU A 86 -8.10 6.33 -0.47
CA GLU A 86 -7.88 7.78 -0.40
C GLU A 86 -7.69 8.23 1.04
N ASP A 87 -8.53 7.76 1.94
CA ASP A 87 -8.42 8.09 3.37
C ASP A 87 -7.20 7.42 3.98
N ALA A 88 -6.98 6.17 3.65
CA ALA A 88 -5.87 5.39 4.21
C ALA A 88 -4.50 5.94 3.79
N VAL A 89 -4.36 6.39 2.53
CA VAL A 89 -3.08 6.89 2.04
C VAL A 89 -2.62 8.12 2.82
N GLY A 90 -3.56 8.99 3.19
CA GLY A 90 -3.24 10.17 4.00
C GLY A 90 -2.68 9.77 5.36
N LYS A 91 -3.30 8.80 6.00
CA LYS A 91 -2.86 8.31 7.31
C LYS A 91 -1.50 7.61 7.23
N VAL A 92 -1.33 6.77 6.21
CA VAL A 92 -0.07 6.05 6.00
C VAL A 92 1.07 7.02 5.72
N ALA A 93 0.84 7.99 4.84
CA ALA A 93 1.87 8.98 4.50
C ALA A 93 2.27 9.80 5.71
N THR A 94 1.31 10.19 6.53
CA THR A 94 1.59 10.94 7.75
C THR A 94 2.48 10.15 8.70
N LEU A 95 2.18 8.87 8.87
CA LEU A 95 3.00 8.02 9.75
C LEU A 95 4.38 7.77 9.17
N PHE A 96 4.49 7.57 7.87
CA PHE A 96 5.75 7.24 7.22
C PHE A 96 6.68 8.45 7.12
N TYR A 97 6.15 9.58 6.65
CA TYR A 97 6.97 10.78 6.41
C TYR A 97 7.02 11.72 7.61
N GLY A 98 6.24 11.41 8.64
CA GLY A 98 6.16 12.26 9.82
C GLY A 98 5.17 13.40 9.66
N ASP A 99 4.87 14.06 10.77
CA ASP A 99 3.95 15.17 10.79
C ASP A 99 4.67 16.43 10.32
N PRO A 100 4.24 17.07 9.22
CA PRO A 100 4.91 18.28 8.73
C PRO A 100 4.85 19.47 9.69
N SER A 101 3.99 19.41 10.69
CA SER A 101 3.91 20.49 11.68
C SER A 101 5.04 20.47 12.70
N LYS A 102 5.82 19.45 12.70
CA LYS A 102 6.97 19.35 13.61
C LYS A 102 8.18 20.08 13.11
#